data_76ebc2bf44e408ed14bcca3b70f42357
#
_entry.id   76ebc2bf44e408ed14bcca3b70f42357
#
_cell.length_a   1.000
_cell.length_b   1.000
_cell.length_c   1.000
_cell.angle_alpha   90.00
_cell.angle_beta   90.00
_cell.angle_gamma   90.00
#
_symmetry.space_group_name_H-M   'P 1'
#
loop_
_entity.id
_entity.type
_entity.pdbx_description
1 polymer ?
#
loop_
_entity_poly.entity_id
_entity_poly.type
_entity_poly.pdbx_seq_one_letter_code
_entity_poly.pdbx_strand_id
1 'polypeptide(L)'
;MLQKLKILTLLTLISCAINAQKFVYDIDFLTFFDNRESRIPSYPSKTLFGVRLSPEIGVELSDSTYGNHRLMAGASYTQPFGSQWTDIKIRPTIYYRYRQQGFDLSLGFVPWRNIRTSLPDYLFSDSLRYFSPNIQGVHFGYSSRHGFAEFICDWRGMQSPETREAFRLLLTGEYHHQWLFAGGNAQLNHLASRLNAYDGVCDDITAQPFVGVNFSQLTPLDTLALRTSYILSYQRERRTNTLYIAHGFLAELSLKWRFLAVENNLYIGNPLMPLYPQYGPQLNQGETFYQHPIYNKTEFSVYILQRPFATLQFSWNLHYVPNLPLAHQQLLIAQINI
;
A
#
# COMPACT_ATOMS: atom_id res chain seq x y z
N MET A 1 -29.66 -25.53 40.91
CA MET A 1 -29.95 -26.38 39.75
C MET A 1 -30.05 -25.56 38.46
N LEU A 2 -30.81 -24.49 38.43
CA LEU A 2 -31.05 -23.64 37.23
C LEU A 2 -29.78 -22.96 36.69
N GLN A 3 -28.85 -22.55 37.56
CA GLN A 3 -27.57 -21.89 37.15
C GLN A 3 -26.61 -22.88 36.50
N LYS A 4 -26.53 -24.11 36.99
CA LYS A 4 -25.75 -25.19 36.39
C LYS A 4 -26.29 -25.60 35.02
N LEU A 5 -27.63 -25.60 34.86
CA LEU A 5 -28.27 -25.88 33.58
C LEU A 5 -28.00 -24.78 32.57
N LYS A 6 -28.04 -23.48 32.95
CA LYS A 6 -27.69 -22.36 32.10
C LYS A 6 -26.22 -22.40 31.63
N ILE A 7 -25.30 -22.76 32.52
CA ILE A 7 -23.88 -22.93 32.19
C ILE A 7 -23.70 -24.12 31.25
N LEU A 8 -24.37 -25.24 31.50
CA LEU A 8 -24.28 -26.41 30.61
C LEU A 8 -24.88 -26.11 29.23
N THR A 9 -26.01 -25.40 29.15
CA THR A 9 -26.61 -24.98 27.88
C THR A 9 -25.71 -23.98 27.14
N LEU A 10 -25.08 -23.07 27.86
CA LEU A 10 -24.11 -22.14 27.27
C LEU A 10 -22.87 -22.88 26.74
N LEU A 11 -22.33 -23.85 27.49
CA LEU A 11 -21.21 -24.68 27.08
C LEU A 11 -21.56 -25.58 25.87
N THR A 12 -22.78 -26.13 25.82
CA THR A 12 -23.23 -26.92 24.65
C THR A 12 -23.47 -26.05 23.42
N LEU A 13 -24.01 -24.85 23.56
CA LEU A 13 -24.13 -23.88 22.46
C LEU A 13 -22.78 -23.44 21.96
N ILE A 14 -21.81 -23.21 22.84
CA ILE A 14 -20.43 -22.89 22.48
C ILE A 14 -19.76 -24.08 21.76
N SER A 15 -19.95 -25.32 22.24
CA SER A 15 -19.40 -26.52 21.61
C SER A 15 -20.01 -26.85 20.23
N CYS A 16 -21.30 -26.55 20.02
CA CYS A 16 -21.92 -26.66 18.69
C CYS A 16 -21.43 -25.59 17.72
N ALA A 17 -21.12 -24.38 18.19
CA ALA A 17 -20.54 -23.32 17.39
C ALA A 17 -19.10 -23.62 16.99
N ILE A 18 -18.32 -24.30 17.83
CA ILE A 18 -16.90 -24.65 17.59
C ILE A 18 -16.73 -25.62 16.39
N ASN A 19 -17.70 -26.48 16.11
CA ASN A 19 -17.63 -27.43 14.99
C ASN A 19 -17.76 -26.79 13.60
N ALA A 20 -18.27 -25.55 13.53
CA ALA A 20 -18.39 -24.79 12.28
C ALA A 20 -17.25 -23.76 12.09
N GLN A 21 -16.40 -23.57 13.10
CA GLN A 21 -15.33 -22.58 13.09
C GLN A 21 -13.98 -23.25 12.91
N LYS A 22 -13.18 -22.69 12.00
CA LYS A 22 -11.79 -23.08 11.78
C LYS A 22 -10.86 -22.08 12.43
N PHE A 23 -9.90 -22.55 13.23
CA PHE A 23 -8.80 -21.73 13.68
C PHE A 23 -7.88 -21.43 12.50
N VAL A 24 -7.48 -20.16 12.35
CA VAL A 24 -6.61 -19.69 11.28
C VAL A 24 -5.48 -18.85 11.86
N TYR A 25 -4.35 -18.88 11.21
CA TYR A 25 -3.21 -18.00 11.54
C TYR A 25 -2.58 -17.49 10.25
N ASP A 26 -1.81 -16.43 10.38
CA ASP A 26 -1.01 -15.83 9.31
C ASP A 26 0.23 -15.22 9.96
N ILE A 27 1.40 -15.45 9.37
CA ILE A 27 2.68 -14.90 9.86
C ILE A 27 3.37 -14.24 8.68
N ASP A 28 3.41 -12.91 8.69
CA ASP A 28 4.17 -12.12 7.72
C ASP A 28 5.49 -11.67 8.36
N PHE A 29 6.59 -12.06 7.73
CA PHE A 29 7.94 -11.65 8.08
C PHE A 29 8.57 -10.90 6.93
N LEU A 30 9.05 -9.69 7.19
CA LEU A 30 9.70 -8.82 6.24
C LEU A 30 11.05 -8.38 6.79
N THR A 31 12.14 -8.62 6.05
CA THR A 31 13.40 -7.91 6.25
C THR A 31 13.62 -6.98 5.07
N PHE A 32 13.97 -5.75 5.35
CA PHE A 32 14.23 -4.74 4.35
C PHE A 32 15.58 -4.06 4.61
N PHE A 33 16.37 -3.93 3.55
CA PHE A 33 17.53 -3.07 3.46
C PHE A 33 17.30 -2.14 2.28
N ASP A 34 17.28 -0.84 2.53
CA ASP A 34 17.03 0.23 1.56
C ASP A 34 18.10 1.30 1.76
N ASN A 35 19.12 1.27 0.92
CA ASN A 35 20.22 2.23 0.93
C ASN A 35 20.03 3.25 -0.19
N ARG A 36 19.78 4.48 0.19
CA ARG A 36 19.54 5.62 -0.70
C ARG A 36 20.76 6.52 -0.72
N GLU A 37 21.34 6.67 -1.89
CA GLU A 37 22.48 7.55 -2.12
C GLU A 37 22.07 8.66 -3.09
N SER A 38 21.88 9.86 -2.58
CA SER A 38 21.35 10.98 -3.33
C SER A 38 21.94 12.30 -2.86
N ARG A 39 22.16 13.20 -3.83
CA ARG A 39 22.47 14.61 -3.58
C ARG A 39 21.31 15.53 -3.98
N ILE A 40 20.13 14.95 -4.18
CA ILE A 40 18.90 15.68 -4.53
C ILE A 40 18.23 16.13 -3.23
N PRO A 41 18.02 17.45 -3.01
CA PRO A 41 17.49 17.96 -1.74
C PRO A 41 16.13 17.40 -1.35
N SER A 42 15.25 17.16 -2.33
CA SER A 42 13.91 16.56 -2.11
C SER A 42 13.96 15.07 -1.79
N TYR A 43 15.12 14.42 -1.96
CA TYR A 43 15.31 13.00 -1.70
C TYR A 43 16.70 12.77 -1.05
N PRO A 44 16.85 13.06 0.25
CA PRO A 44 18.14 12.96 0.93
C PRO A 44 18.61 11.51 1.08
N SER A 45 19.94 11.33 1.12
CA SER A 45 20.57 10.04 1.42
C SER A 45 20.09 9.49 2.75
N LYS A 46 19.74 8.22 2.79
CA LYS A 46 19.25 7.53 3.96
C LYS A 46 19.37 6.03 3.81
N THR A 47 19.80 5.34 4.85
CA THR A 47 19.73 3.88 4.92
C THR A 47 18.62 3.48 5.88
N LEU A 48 17.69 2.66 5.39
CA LEU A 48 16.65 2.02 6.18
C LEU A 48 16.96 0.52 6.20
N PHE A 49 17.22 0.00 7.37
CA PHE A 49 17.51 -1.43 7.53
C PHE A 49 16.76 -1.95 8.76
N GLY A 50 15.98 -3.00 8.60
CA GLY A 50 15.17 -3.48 9.70
C GLY A 50 14.39 -4.74 9.38
N VAL A 51 13.63 -5.14 10.37
CA VAL A 51 12.76 -6.32 10.33
C VAL A 51 11.36 -5.95 10.79
N ARG A 52 10.35 -6.57 10.17
CA ARG A 52 8.97 -6.55 10.62
C ARG A 52 8.46 -7.97 10.76
N LEU A 53 7.86 -8.29 11.89
CA LEU A 53 7.15 -9.54 12.14
C LEU A 53 5.69 -9.22 12.48
N SER A 54 4.76 -9.84 11.75
CA SER A 54 3.33 -9.58 11.91
C SER A 54 2.56 -10.91 12.08
N PRO A 55 2.57 -11.52 13.28
CA PRO A 55 1.77 -12.69 13.57
C PRO A 55 0.31 -12.29 13.76
N GLU A 56 -0.58 -13.09 13.21
CA GLU A 56 -2.04 -12.98 13.35
C GLU A 56 -2.65 -14.34 13.64
N ILE A 57 -3.65 -14.35 14.50
CA ILE A 57 -4.47 -15.52 14.78
C ILE A 57 -5.95 -15.15 14.67
N GLY A 58 -6.79 -16.09 14.39
CA GLY A 58 -8.20 -15.80 14.26
C GLY A 58 -9.09 -17.02 14.10
N VAL A 59 -10.33 -16.72 13.82
CA VAL A 59 -11.37 -17.71 13.55
C VAL A 59 -11.99 -17.44 12.19
N GLU A 60 -12.27 -18.52 11.48
CA GLU A 60 -12.92 -18.50 10.18
C GLU A 60 -14.20 -19.35 10.22
N LEU A 61 -15.28 -18.77 9.72
CA LEU A 61 -16.53 -19.46 9.42
C LEU A 61 -16.70 -19.44 7.89
N SER A 62 -16.68 -20.62 7.28
CA SER A 62 -16.91 -20.80 5.84
C SER A 62 -18.23 -21.47 5.60
N ASP A 63 -19.10 -20.83 4.83
CA ASP A 63 -20.38 -21.34 4.41
C ASP A 63 -20.59 -21.11 2.91
N SER A 64 -21.09 -22.11 2.22
CA SER A 64 -21.32 -22.03 0.76
C SER A 64 -22.39 -21.03 0.37
N THR A 65 -23.34 -20.76 1.29
CA THR A 65 -24.48 -19.86 1.08
C THR A 65 -24.16 -18.43 1.54
N TYR A 66 -23.49 -18.29 2.70
CA TYR A 66 -23.25 -17.00 3.34
C TYR A 66 -21.82 -16.48 3.17
N GLY A 67 -20.95 -17.25 2.51
CA GLY A 67 -19.58 -16.86 2.22
C GLY A 67 -18.59 -17.19 3.34
N ASN A 68 -17.42 -16.60 3.25
CA ASN A 68 -16.32 -16.79 4.20
C ASN A 68 -16.20 -15.56 5.10
N HIS A 69 -16.34 -15.78 6.39
CA HIS A 69 -16.22 -14.78 7.44
C HIS A 69 -14.98 -15.06 8.27
N ARG A 70 -14.10 -14.09 8.43
CA ARG A 70 -12.86 -14.23 9.19
C ARG A 70 -12.72 -13.07 10.17
N LEU A 71 -12.41 -13.37 11.42
CA LEU A 71 -12.02 -12.39 12.43
C LEU A 71 -10.57 -12.68 12.82
N MET A 72 -9.70 -11.70 12.63
CA MET A 72 -8.26 -11.81 12.88
C MET A 72 -7.80 -10.80 13.93
N ALA A 73 -6.86 -11.21 14.76
CA ALA A 73 -6.18 -10.35 15.73
C ALA A 73 -4.69 -10.66 15.77
N GLY A 74 -3.87 -9.62 15.90
CA GLY A 74 -2.43 -9.73 15.93
C GLY A 74 -1.76 -8.39 16.15
N ALA A 75 -0.48 -8.33 15.86
CA ALA A 75 0.28 -7.10 15.90
C ALA A 75 1.46 -7.15 14.93
N SER A 76 1.79 -6.02 14.33
CA SER A 76 3.03 -5.84 13.57
C SER A 76 4.09 -5.21 14.46
N TYR A 77 5.16 -5.95 14.69
CA TYR A 77 6.37 -5.52 15.37
C TYR A 77 7.39 -5.09 14.33
N THR A 78 7.84 -3.83 14.36
CA THR A 78 8.86 -3.32 13.43
C THR A 78 10.05 -2.79 14.22
N GLN A 79 11.24 -3.32 13.92
CA GLN A 79 12.51 -2.94 14.53
C GLN A 79 13.52 -2.53 13.47
N PRO A 80 13.90 -1.26 13.38
CA PRO A 80 15.08 -0.84 12.62
C PRO A 80 16.34 -1.39 13.28
N PHE A 81 17.29 -1.89 12.50
CA PHE A 81 18.58 -2.34 13.05
C PHE A 81 19.44 -1.16 13.48
N GLY A 82 20.19 -1.34 14.54
CA GLY A 82 21.01 -0.29 15.14
C GLY A 82 20.23 0.76 15.95
N SER A 83 18.90 0.66 16.01
CA SER A 83 18.08 1.51 16.88
C SER A 83 17.99 0.95 18.31
N GLN A 84 17.56 1.80 19.25
CA GLN A 84 17.31 1.36 20.61
C GLN A 84 16.04 0.52 20.72
N TRP A 85 15.92 -0.30 21.76
CA TRP A 85 14.71 -1.09 22.03
C TRP A 85 13.46 -0.21 22.25
N THR A 86 13.65 1.02 22.68
CA THR A 86 12.59 2.03 22.84
C THR A 86 12.01 2.53 21.51
N ASP A 87 12.73 2.31 20.41
CA ASP A 87 12.31 2.77 19.06
C ASP A 87 11.41 1.75 18.35
N ILE A 88 11.10 0.65 19.02
CA ILE A 88 10.20 -0.38 18.53
C ILE A 88 8.82 0.21 18.22
N LYS A 89 8.31 -0.11 17.05
CA LYS A 89 6.94 0.24 16.68
C LYS A 89 6.07 -1.00 16.66
N ILE A 90 5.15 -1.07 17.60
CA ILE A 90 4.12 -2.10 17.64
C ILE A 90 2.82 -1.47 17.14
N ARG A 91 2.21 -2.06 16.10
CA ARG A 91 0.95 -1.63 15.54
C ARG A 91 -0.07 -2.77 15.64
N PRO A 92 -1.28 -2.51 16.16
CA PRO A 92 -2.31 -3.53 16.25
C PRO A 92 -2.76 -3.97 14.87
N THR A 93 -3.17 -5.23 14.75
CA THR A 93 -3.85 -5.80 13.61
C THR A 93 -5.10 -6.48 14.15
N ILE A 94 -6.26 -5.89 13.91
CA ILE A 94 -7.56 -6.45 14.35
C ILE A 94 -8.54 -6.10 13.25
N TYR A 95 -9.06 -7.10 12.56
CA TYR A 95 -10.00 -6.87 11.47
C TYR A 95 -10.96 -8.03 11.27
N TYR A 96 -12.15 -7.68 10.79
CA TYR A 96 -13.10 -8.60 10.21
C TYR A 96 -12.94 -8.59 8.68
N ARG A 97 -13.04 -9.79 8.07
CA ARG A 97 -13.01 -9.96 6.62
C ARG A 97 -14.13 -10.87 6.16
N TYR A 98 -14.86 -10.43 5.14
CA TYR A 98 -15.88 -11.18 4.45
C TYR A 98 -15.54 -11.36 3.00
N ARG A 99 -15.69 -12.60 2.50
CA ARG A 99 -15.45 -12.93 1.08
C ARG A 99 -16.56 -13.80 0.53
N GLN A 100 -17.12 -13.39 -0.62
CA GLN A 100 -18.11 -14.21 -1.35
C GLN A 100 -18.14 -13.77 -2.82
N GLN A 101 -18.11 -14.74 -3.75
CA GLN A 101 -18.36 -14.53 -5.19
C GLN A 101 -17.60 -13.34 -5.81
N GLY A 102 -16.33 -13.18 -5.44
CA GLY A 102 -15.48 -12.10 -5.92
C GLY A 102 -15.50 -10.84 -5.06
N PHE A 103 -16.47 -10.67 -4.15
CA PHE A 103 -16.48 -9.59 -3.17
C PHE A 103 -15.53 -9.89 -2.02
N ASP A 104 -14.86 -8.84 -1.53
CA ASP A 104 -13.95 -8.83 -0.40
C ASP A 104 -14.18 -7.55 0.41
N LEU A 105 -14.69 -7.67 1.63
CA LEU A 105 -14.90 -6.57 2.55
C LEU A 105 -14.04 -6.80 3.78
N SER A 106 -13.24 -5.81 4.16
CA SER A 106 -12.46 -5.83 5.40
C SER A 106 -12.68 -4.56 6.20
N LEU A 107 -12.80 -4.69 7.53
CA LEU A 107 -13.09 -3.60 8.46
C LEU A 107 -12.14 -3.69 9.65
N GLY A 108 -11.46 -2.60 10.00
CA GLY A 108 -10.55 -2.51 11.14
C GLY A 108 -9.13 -2.11 10.78
N PHE A 109 -8.12 -2.68 11.46
CA PHE A 109 -6.69 -2.52 11.12
C PHE A 109 -6.30 -3.61 10.13
N VAL A 110 -6.53 -3.34 8.84
CA VAL A 110 -6.42 -4.31 7.75
C VAL A 110 -5.02 -4.26 7.15
N PRO A 111 -4.27 -5.38 7.09
CA PRO A 111 -2.95 -5.39 6.47
C PRO A 111 -2.98 -5.01 4.99
N TRP A 112 -2.04 -4.14 4.55
CA TRP A 112 -1.87 -3.79 3.13
C TRP A 112 -1.63 -5.00 2.23
N ARG A 113 -1.04 -6.08 2.75
CA ARG A 113 -0.86 -7.34 2.00
C ARG A 113 -2.17 -8.03 1.60
N ASN A 114 -3.29 -7.68 2.25
CA ASN A 114 -4.62 -8.18 1.89
C ASN A 114 -5.26 -7.45 0.71
N ILE A 115 -4.67 -6.32 0.29
CA ILE A 115 -5.13 -5.51 -0.83
C ILE A 115 -4.44 -6.01 -2.11
N ARG A 116 -5.20 -6.07 -3.18
CA ARG A 116 -4.72 -6.57 -4.47
C ARG A 116 -3.86 -5.54 -5.20
N THR A 117 -4.22 -4.27 -5.06
CA THR A 117 -3.57 -3.19 -5.78
C THR A 117 -2.18 -2.90 -5.26
N SER A 118 -1.20 -2.83 -6.17
CA SER A 118 0.07 -2.16 -5.92
C SER A 118 -0.08 -0.68 -6.27
N LEU A 119 -0.03 0.17 -5.25
CA LEU A 119 -0.14 1.62 -5.44
C LEU A 119 1.13 2.16 -6.10
N PRO A 120 1.00 3.12 -7.05
CA PRO A 120 2.15 3.80 -7.67
C PRO A 120 3.00 4.56 -6.64
N ASP A 121 4.30 4.69 -6.92
CA ASP A 121 5.26 5.33 -6.00
C ASP A 121 4.92 6.80 -5.70
N TYR A 122 4.26 7.52 -6.60
CA TYR A 122 3.82 8.90 -6.33
C TYR A 122 2.64 8.99 -5.34
N LEU A 123 1.95 7.87 -5.03
CA LEU A 123 0.90 7.77 -4.01
C LEU A 123 1.38 7.10 -2.73
N PHE A 124 2.35 6.19 -2.81
CA PHE A 124 2.73 5.37 -1.68
C PHE A 124 4.23 5.04 -1.72
N SER A 125 5.02 5.70 -0.86
CA SER A 125 6.47 5.54 -0.83
C SER A 125 6.93 4.23 -0.21
N ASP A 126 8.16 3.79 -0.53
CA ASP A 126 8.78 2.60 0.07
C ASP A 126 8.86 2.67 1.59
N SER A 127 9.17 3.84 2.14
CA SER A 127 9.22 4.03 3.60
C SER A 127 7.88 3.69 4.28
N LEU A 128 6.76 4.01 3.63
CA LEU A 128 5.42 3.65 4.15
C LEU A 128 5.17 2.15 4.05
N ARG A 129 5.65 1.49 3.00
CA ARG A 129 5.55 0.03 2.84
C ARG A 129 6.24 -0.70 4.00
N TYR A 130 7.34 -0.15 4.52
CA TYR A 130 8.05 -0.73 5.66
C TYR A 130 7.38 -0.43 6.99
N PHE A 131 6.97 0.83 7.22
CA PHE A 131 6.58 1.32 8.54
C PHE A 131 5.09 1.51 8.78
N SER A 132 4.26 1.36 7.75
CA SER A 132 2.79 1.48 7.84
C SER A 132 2.12 0.23 7.29
N PRO A 133 2.15 -0.90 8.03
CA PRO A 133 1.72 -2.20 7.52
C PRO A 133 0.21 -2.32 7.31
N ASN A 134 -0.60 -1.48 7.96
CA ASN A 134 -2.04 -1.61 8.01
C ASN A 134 -2.77 -0.34 7.53
N ILE A 135 -3.89 -0.55 6.86
CA ILE A 135 -4.97 0.41 6.68
C ILE A 135 -5.75 0.46 8.00
N GLN A 136 -6.20 1.65 8.40
CA GLN A 136 -7.06 1.83 9.56
C GLN A 136 -8.46 2.24 9.10
N GLY A 137 -9.34 1.29 8.85
CA GLY A 137 -10.68 1.60 8.38
C GLY A 137 -11.35 0.52 7.54
N VAL A 138 -11.58 0.80 6.26
CA VAL A 138 -12.40 -0.05 5.39
C VAL A 138 -11.65 -0.35 4.11
N HIS A 139 -11.70 -1.60 3.69
CA HIS A 139 -11.39 -2.04 2.34
C HIS A 139 -12.60 -2.76 1.76
N PHE A 140 -12.99 -2.41 0.55
CA PHE A 140 -13.99 -3.10 -0.24
C PHE A 140 -13.41 -3.40 -1.61
N GLY A 141 -13.45 -4.66 -2.03
CA GLY A 141 -12.95 -5.14 -3.30
C GLY A 141 -13.96 -5.98 -4.05
N TYR A 142 -13.90 -5.93 -5.36
CA TYR A 142 -14.56 -6.86 -6.25
C TYR A 142 -13.56 -7.37 -7.27
N SER A 143 -13.51 -8.68 -7.46
CA SER A 143 -12.63 -9.34 -8.43
C SER A 143 -13.42 -10.29 -9.32
N SER A 144 -13.12 -10.27 -10.60
CA SER A 144 -13.67 -11.16 -11.61
C SER A 144 -12.55 -11.73 -12.47
N ARG A 145 -12.90 -12.60 -13.44
CA ARG A 145 -11.94 -13.10 -14.44
C ARG A 145 -11.38 -12.01 -15.35
N HIS A 146 -12.05 -10.88 -15.45
CA HIS A 146 -11.69 -9.77 -16.36
C HIS A 146 -11.02 -8.60 -15.67
N GLY A 147 -10.90 -8.61 -14.33
CA GLY A 147 -10.28 -7.51 -13.62
C GLY A 147 -10.81 -7.37 -12.20
N PHE A 148 -10.49 -6.24 -11.60
CA PHE A 148 -10.85 -5.93 -10.22
C PHE A 148 -11.12 -4.44 -10.05
N ALA A 149 -11.82 -4.11 -8.95
CA ALA A 149 -11.94 -2.76 -8.43
C ALA A 149 -11.86 -2.82 -6.91
N GLU A 150 -11.17 -1.84 -6.30
CA GLU A 150 -11.01 -1.73 -4.86
C GLU A 150 -11.25 -0.30 -4.39
N PHE A 151 -11.93 -0.17 -3.27
CA PHE A 151 -12.10 1.07 -2.53
C PHE A 151 -11.48 0.90 -1.14
N ILE A 152 -10.70 1.91 -0.72
CA ILE A 152 -10.03 1.93 0.58
C ILE A 152 -10.32 3.26 1.26
N CYS A 153 -10.74 3.19 2.52
CA CYS A 153 -10.79 4.33 3.42
C CYS A 153 -9.78 4.07 4.55
N ASP A 154 -8.74 4.90 4.62
CA ASP A 154 -7.65 4.77 5.58
C ASP A 154 -7.63 6.01 6.49
N TRP A 155 -8.06 5.85 7.74
CA TRP A 155 -8.10 6.90 8.76
C TRP A 155 -6.74 6.99 9.44
N ARG A 156 -5.97 8.03 9.16
CA ARG A 156 -4.56 8.15 9.53
C ARG A 156 -4.32 8.98 10.79
N GLY A 157 -5.26 9.82 11.16
CA GLY A 157 -5.15 10.68 12.34
C GLY A 157 -6.52 10.99 12.93
N MET A 158 -6.71 10.66 14.20
CA MET A 158 -7.88 11.09 14.97
C MET A 158 -7.60 12.49 15.51
N GLN A 159 -8.52 13.42 15.27
CA GLN A 159 -8.38 14.79 15.73
C GLN A 159 -8.23 14.89 17.25
N SER A 160 -7.19 15.56 17.70
CA SER A 160 -6.94 15.88 19.10
C SER A 160 -6.26 17.26 19.20
N PRO A 161 -5.97 17.79 20.41
CA PRO A 161 -5.15 18.98 20.54
C PRO A 161 -3.74 18.86 19.95
N GLU A 162 -3.18 17.63 19.88
CA GLU A 162 -1.83 17.33 19.40
C GLU A 162 -1.82 16.81 17.96
N THR A 163 -2.93 16.17 17.52
CA THR A 163 -3.01 15.43 16.25
C THR A 163 -4.02 16.06 15.31
N ARG A 164 -3.61 16.27 14.07
CA ARG A 164 -4.49 16.68 12.98
C ARG A 164 -5.38 15.51 12.56
N GLU A 165 -6.65 15.77 12.23
CA GLU A 165 -7.47 14.80 11.54
C GLU A 165 -6.90 14.55 10.15
N ALA A 166 -6.72 13.29 9.80
CA ALA A 166 -6.21 12.89 8.50
C ALA A 166 -6.85 11.57 8.04
N PHE A 167 -7.34 11.55 6.82
CA PHE A 167 -7.79 10.31 6.18
C PHE A 167 -7.46 10.31 4.69
N ARG A 168 -7.44 9.12 4.13
CA ARG A 168 -7.22 8.88 2.71
C ARG A 168 -8.31 7.98 2.16
N LEU A 169 -8.91 8.39 1.05
CA LEU A 169 -9.75 7.55 0.24
C LEU A 169 -8.98 7.17 -1.02
N LEU A 170 -9.01 5.89 -1.37
CA LEU A 170 -8.42 5.35 -2.60
C LEU A 170 -9.48 4.57 -3.36
N LEU A 171 -9.53 4.78 -4.65
CA LEU A 171 -10.29 3.98 -5.60
C LEU A 171 -9.32 3.51 -6.67
N THR A 172 -9.28 2.22 -6.91
CA THR A 172 -8.37 1.63 -7.88
C THR A 172 -9.04 0.47 -8.58
N GLY A 173 -8.63 0.21 -9.81
CA GLY A 173 -9.15 -0.93 -10.56
C GLY A 173 -8.53 -1.08 -11.92
N GLU A 174 -8.63 -2.30 -12.44
CA GLU A 174 -8.08 -2.67 -13.73
C GLU A 174 -8.98 -3.70 -14.41
N TYR A 175 -9.22 -3.52 -15.70
CA TYR A 175 -9.95 -4.42 -16.58
C TYR A 175 -9.03 -4.95 -17.66
N HIS A 176 -9.06 -6.26 -17.89
CA HIS A 176 -8.26 -6.95 -18.88
C HIS A 176 -9.11 -7.53 -19.99
N HIS A 177 -8.66 -7.36 -21.22
CA HIS A 177 -9.22 -8.01 -22.40
C HIS A 177 -8.08 -8.49 -23.32
N GLN A 178 -7.84 -9.80 -23.35
CA GLN A 178 -6.71 -10.38 -24.08
C GLN A 178 -5.37 -9.77 -23.63
N TRP A 179 -4.66 -9.12 -24.55
CA TRP A 179 -3.39 -8.42 -24.31
C TRP A 179 -3.56 -6.95 -23.91
N LEU A 180 -4.79 -6.42 -23.95
CA LEU A 180 -5.11 -5.05 -23.56
C LEU A 180 -5.56 -4.99 -22.09
N PHE A 181 -5.20 -3.92 -21.40
CA PHE A 181 -5.79 -3.59 -20.11
C PHE A 181 -6.00 -2.08 -19.98
N ALA A 182 -6.97 -1.71 -19.17
CA ALA A 182 -7.25 -0.33 -18.84
C ALA A 182 -7.76 -0.22 -17.42
N GLY A 183 -7.54 0.91 -16.79
CA GLY A 183 -7.97 1.11 -15.42
C GLY A 183 -7.67 2.51 -14.91
N GLY A 184 -7.57 2.62 -13.59
CA GLY A 184 -7.21 3.89 -12.97
C GLY A 184 -6.99 3.79 -11.48
N ASN A 185 -6.31 4.82 -10.95
CA ASN A 185 -6.18 5.10 -9.54
C ASN A 185 -6.76 6.47 -9.26
N ALA A 186 -7.51 6.62 -8.18
CA ALA A 186 -7.94 7.91 -7.68
C ALA A 186 -7.71 7.98 -6.18
N GLN A 187 -7.25 9.13 -5.69
CA GLN A 187 -6.97 9.38 -4.30
C GLN A 187 -7.58 10.70 -3.85
N LEU A 188 -8.07 10.72 -2.63
CA LEU A 188 -8.33 11.93 -1.87
C LEU A 188 -7.63 11.81 -0.52
N ASN A 189 -6.63 12.67 -0.27
CA ASN A 189 -6.07 12.88 1.07
C ASN A 189 -6.67 14.13 1.68
N HIS A 190 -7.19 13.99 2.86
CA HIS A 190 -7.71 15.08 3.67
C HIS A 190 -6.85 15.28 4.90
N LEU A 191 -6.48 16.52 5.17
CA LEU A 191 -5.73 16.91 6.35
C LEU A 191 -6.40 18.13 6.98
N ALA A 192 -7.18 17.91 8.05
CA ALA A 192 -7.87 18.95 8.78
C ALA A 192 -7.00 19.59 9.87
N SER A 193 -7.52 20.54 10.60
CA SER A 193 -6.86 21.16 11.74
C SER A 193 -6.84 20.25 12.98
N ARG A 194 -5.93 20.52 13.91
CA ARG A 194 -6.03 20.01 15.28
C ARG A 194 -7.26 20.60 15.98
N LEU A 195 -7.69 19.96 17.05
CA LEU A 195 -8.76 20.49 17.89
C LEU A 195 -8.30 21.83 18.52
N ASN A 196 -9.15 22.85 18.42
CA ASN A 196 -8.87 24.20 18.93
C ASN A 196 -7.63 24.88 18.35
N ALA A 197 -7.16 24.50 17.15
CA ALA A 197 -6.04 25.09 16.45
C ALA A 197 -6.45 25.59 15.05
N TYR A 198 -5.71 26.57 14.53
CA TYR A 198 -5.92 27.16 13.20
C TYR A 198 -4.86 26.67 12.20
N ASP A 199 -4.72 25.35 12.05
CA ASP A 199 -3.70 24.76 11.17
C ASP A 199 -4.06 24.84 9.67
N GLY A 200 -5.31 25.18 9.36
CA GLY A 200 -5.85 25.10 8.00
C GLY A 200 -6.30 23.69 7.61
N VAL A 201 -7.11 23.61 6.58
CA VAL A 201 -7.57 22.34 5.99
C VAL A 201 -7.00 22.22 4.59
N CYS A 202 -6.37 21.08 4.31
CA CYS A 202 -5.77 20.78 3.01
C CYS A 202 -6.38 19.54 2.41
N ASP A 203 -6.64 19.61 1.12
CA ASP A 203 -7.10 18.47 0.33
C ASP A 203 -6.08 18.19 -0.80
N ASP A 204 -5.78 16.92 -1.03
CA ASP A 204 -4.99 16.42 -2.16
C ASP A 204 -5.81 15.38 -2.90
N ILE A 205 -6.27 15.73 -4.09
CA ILE A 205 -7.06 14.86 -4.96
C ILE A 205 -6.22 14.53 -6.18
N THR A 206 -6.04 13.26 -6.46
CA THR A 206 -5.28 12.79 -7.61
C THR A 206 -6.07 11.73 -8.35
N ALA A 207 -6.09 11.81 -9.68
CA ALA A 207 -6.68 10.82 -10.57
C ALA A 207 -5.66 10.41 -11.63
N GLN A 208 -5.58 9.10 -11.90
CA GLN A 208 -4.67 8.51 -12.89
C GLN A 208 -5.44 7.46 -13.71
N PRO A 209 -6.17 7.81 -14.76
CA PRO A 209 -6.58 6.85 -15.76
C PRO A 209 -5.37 6.31 -16.52
N PHE A 210 -5.40 5.02 -16.85
CA PHE A 210 -4.36 4.36 -17.61
C PHE A 210 -4.89 3.36 -18.63
N VAL A 211 -4.08 3.11 -19.64
CA VAL A 211 -4.24 2.02 -20.61
C VAL A 211 -2.91 1.33 -20.81
N GLY A 212 -2.94 0.05 -21.16
CA GLY A 212 -1.71 -0.68 -21.38
C GLY A 212 -1.88 -1.93 -22.22
N VAL A 213 -0.72 -2.51 -22.53
CA VAL A 213 -0.60 -3.75 -23.29
C VAL A 213 0.25 -4.74 -22.50
N ASN A 214 -0.14 -6.01 -22.51
CA ASN A 214 0.59 -7.09 -21.88
C ASN A 214 0.81 -8.20 -22.89
N PHE A 215 2.04 -8.34 -23.36
CA PHE A 215 2.47 -9.32 -24.33
C PHE A 215 3.17 -10.55 -23.72
N SER A 216 3.07 -10.75 -22.40
CA SER A 216 3.70 -11.87 -21.71
C SER A 216 3.35 -13.23 -22.32
N GLN A 217 2.09 -13.41 -22.74
CA GLN A 217 1.64 -14.66 -23.38
C GLN A 217 2.10 -14.83 -24.85
N LEU A 218 2.61 -13.77 -25.48
CA LEU A 218 3.04 -13.74 -26.88
C LEU A 218 4.56 -13.79 -27.03
N THR A 219 5.29 -13.81 -25.93
CA THR A 219 6.77 -13.74 -25.88
C THR A 219 7.29 -14.82 -24.92
N PRO A 220 8.60 -15.17 -24.98
CA PRO A 220 9.22 -16.05 -24.00
C PRO A 220 9.50 -15.39 -22.65
N LEU A 221 9.10 -14.13 -22.46
CA LEU A 221 9.25 -13.39 -21.20
C LEU A 221 8.12 -13.74 -20.23
N ASP A 222 8.44 -13.84 -18.96
CA ASP A 222 7.43 -14.02 -17.90
C ASP A 222 6.53 -12.78 -17.78
N THR A 223 7.11 -11.58 -18.04
CA THR A 223 6.37 -10.32 -18.11
C THR A 223 6.92 -9.46 -19.24
N LEU A 224 6.01 -8.94 -20.07
CA LEU A 224 6.27 -7.87 -21.02
C LEU A 224 5.03 -6.99 -21.08
N ALA A 225 5.04 -5.89 -20.32
CA ALA A 225 3.91 -4.98 -20.26
C ALA A 225 4.37 -3.52 -20.40
N LEU A 226 3.55 -2.74 -21.07
CA LEU A 226 3.69 -1.29 -21.18
C LEU A 226 2.39 -0.65 -20.76
N ARG A 227 2.44 0.28 -19.80
CA ARG A 227 1.31 1.08 -19.34
C ARG A 227 1.61 2.55 -19.59
N THR A 228 0.63 3.30 -20.04
CA THR A 228 0.67 4.76 -20.12
C THR A 228 -0.53 5.34 -19.40
N SER A 229 -0.30 6.42 -18.69
CA SER A 229 -1.32 7.06 -17.87
C SER A 229 -1.19 8.57 -17.90
N TYR A 230 -2.31 9.23 -17.62
CA TYR A 230 -2.37 10.66 -17.39
C TYR A 230 -2.68 10.91 -15.92
N ILE A 231 -1.84 11.71 -15.25
CA ILE A 231 -2.02 12.08 -13.85
C ILE A 231 -2.60 13.49 -13.81
N LEU A 232 -3.69 13.67 -13.07
CA LEU A 232 -4.26 14.95 -12.72
C LEU A 232 -4.26 15.07 -11.19
N SER A 233 -3.56 16.05 -10.65
CA SER A 233 -3.46 16.33 -9.23
C SER A 233 -4.01 17.71 -8.92
N TYR A 234 -4.78 17.78 -7.86
CA TYR A 234 -5.48 18.95 -7.40
C TYR A 234 -5.22 19.10 -5.90
N GLN A 235 -4.42 20.11 -5.51
CA GLN A 235 -4.13 20.38 -4.09
C GLN A 235 -4.67 21.75 -3.68
N ARG A 236 -5.38 21.80 -2.56
CA ARG A 236 -5.99 23.01 -2.05
C ARG A 236 -5.68 23.20 -0.58
N GLU A 237 -5.21 24.39 -0.22
CA GLU A 237 -5.22 24.90 1.15
C GLU A 237 -6.42 25.84 1.32
N ARG A 238 -7.38 25.44 2.17
CA ARG A 238 -8.66 26.16 2.31
C ARG A 238 -8.50 27.48 3.04
N ARG A 239 -7.56 27.62 3.98
CA ARG A 239 -7.34 28.85 4.76
C ARG A 239 -6.87 30.00 3.88
N THR A 240 -5.90 29.76 3.02
CA THR A 240 -5.37 30.76 2.08
C THR A 240 -6.15 30.81 0.77
N ASN A 241 -7.09 29.89 0.60
CA ASN A 241 -7.82 29.64 -0.66
C ASN A 241 -6.86 29.41 -1.85
N THR A 242 -5.68 28.87 -1.57
CA THR A 242 -4.68 28.59 -2.60
C THR A 242 -4.97 27.23 -3.24
N LEU A 243 -4.98 27.23 -4.57
CA LEU A 243 -5.25 26.07 -5.39
C LEU A 243 -4.08 25.80 -6.31
N TYR A 244 -3.61 24.55 -6.33
CA TYR A 244 -2.60 24.06 -7.24
C TYR A 244 -3.18 22.96 -8.11
N ILE A 245 -2.99 23.06 -9.41
CA ILE A 245 -3.35 22.02 -10.38
C ILE A 245 -2.07 21.58 -11.06
N ALA A 246 -1.78 20.30 -10.98
CA ALA A 246 -0.65 19.68 -11.65
C ALA A 246 -1.15 18.51 -12.51
N HIS A 247 -0.50 18.31 -13.65
CA HIS A 247 -0.84 17.21 -14.55
C HIS A 247 0.41 16.70 -15.28
N GLY A 248 0.39 15.45 -15.70
CA GLY A 248 1.50 14.86 -16.42
C GLY A 248 1.19 13.48 -16.97
N PHE A 249 2.11 12.98 -17.76
CA PHE A 249 2.09 11.62 -18.29
C PHE A 249 3.07 10.75 -17.52
N LEU A 250 2.68 9.50 -17.28
CA LEU A 250 3.53 8.47 -16.72
C LEU A 250 3.50 7.26 -17.65
N ALA A 251 4.66 6.87 -18.15
CA ALA A 251 4.88 5.66 -18.91
C ALA A 251 5.64 4.65 -18.05
N GLU A 252 5.15 3.40 -18.02
CA GLU A 252 5.69 2.33 -17.18
C GLU A 252 5.92 1.09 -18.04
N LEU A 253 7.15 0.61 -18.06
CA LEU A 253 7.58 -0.61 -18.74
C LEU A 253 7.95 -1.65 -17.70
N SER A 254 7.42 -2.86 -17.83
CA SER A 254 7.76 -4.01 -17.00
C SER A 254 8.25 -5.17 -17.87
N LEU A 255 9.48 -5.60 -17.60
CA LEU A 255 10.12 -6.74 -18.24
C LEU A 255 10.54 -7.75 -17.18
N LYS A 256 10.22 -9.02 -17.35
CA LYS A 256 10.71 -10.09 -16.49
C LYS A 256 11.07 -11.31 -17.30
N TRP A 257 12.21 -11.88 -17.00
CA TRP A 257 12.66 -13.15 -17.55
C TRP A 257 13.30 -14.00 -16.46
N ARG A 258 12.62 -15.08 -16.07
CA ARG A 258 13.05 -15.98 -15.00
C ARG A 258 13.30 -15.22 -13.69
N PHE A 259 14.55 -15.11 -13.29
CA PHE A 259 14.98 -14.45 -12.05
C PHE A 259 15.39 -12.97 -12.25
N LEU A 260 15.35 -12.46 -13.48
CA LEU A 260 15.71 -11.06 -13.78
C LEU A 260 14.47 -10.25 -14.11
N ALA A 261 14.41 -9.01 -13.61
CA ALA A 261 13.39 -8.04 -14.04
C ALA A 261 14.00 -6.66 -14.25
N VAL A 262 13.38 -5.91 -15.15
CA VAL A 262 13.66 -4.49 -15.38
C VAL A 262 12.33 -3.75 -15.39
N GLU A 263 12.22 -2.73 -14.57
CA GLU A 263 11.10 -1.80 -14.58
C GLU A 263 11.59 -0.39 -14.89
N ASN A 264 10.86 0.33 -15.72
CA ASN A 264 11.15 1.72 -16.02
C ASN A 264 9.89 2.57 -15.93
N ASN A 265 9.95 3.63 -15.15
CA ASN A 265 8.89 4.59 -14.94
C ASN A 265 9.37 5.97 -15.37
N LEU A 266 8.74 6.55 -16.39
CA LEU A 266 9.04 7.88 -16.89
C LEU A 266 7.86 8.81 -16.66
N TYR A 267 8.05 9.80 -15.81
CA TYR A 267 7.10 10.89 -15.58
C TYR A 267 7.53 12.15 -16.31
N ILE A 268 6.58 12.81 -17.00
CA ILE A 268 6.76 14.10 -17.65
C ILE A 268 5.51 14.94 -17.41
N GLY A 269 5.64 16.08 -16.73
CA GLY A 269 4.51 16.93 -16.40
C GLY A 269 4.85 18.09 -15.48
N ASN A 270 3.84 18.61 -14.80
CA ASN A 270 4.04 19.60 -13.75
C ASN A 270 4.55 18.90 -12.46
N PRO A 271 5.34 19.58 -11.63
CA PRO A 271 5.69 19.07 -10.31
C PRO A 271 4.44 18.67 -9.51
N LEU A 272 4.38 17.43 -9.05
CA LEU A 272 3.34 16.96 -8.13
C LEU A 272 3.68 17.38 -6.70
N MET A 273 2.70 17.37 -5.81
CA MET A 273 2.86 17.62 -4.36
C MET A 273 3.36 19.03 -4.02
N PRO A 274 2.81 20.11 -4.58
CA PRO A 274 3.27 21.48 -4.32
C PRO A 274 3.17 21.89 -2.85
N LEU A 275 2.28 21.26 -2.05
CA LEU A 275 2.13 21.51 -0.62
C LEU A 275 3.02 20.60 0.26
N TYR A 276 3.84 19.73 -0.33
CA TYR A 276 4.75 18.86 0.43
C TYR A 276 5.75 19.63 1.32
N PRO A 277 6.36 20.74 0.89
CA PRO A 277 7.29 21.47 1.75
C PRO A 277 6.66 21.96 3.06
N GLN A 278 5.35 22.20 3.06
CA GLN A 278 4.61 22.70 4.23
C GLN A 278 4.02 21.58 5.10
N TYR A 279 3.49 20.52 4.49
CA TYR A 279 2.73 19.49 5.20
C TYR A 279 3.40 18.10 5.17
N GLY A 280 4.41 17.92 4.34
CA GLY A 280 5.17 16.67 4.23
C GLY A 280 4.29 15.43 4.03
N PRO A 281 4.70 14.30 4.65
CA PRO A 281 3.97 13.03 4.52
C PRO A 281 2.62 13.00 5.25
N GLN A 282 2.25 14.05 6.02
CA GLN A 282 0.91 14.15 6.57
C GLN A 282 -0.14 14.33 5.46
N LEU A 283 0.20 15.06 4.40
CA LEU A 283 -0.67 15.27 3.25
C LEU A 283 -0.28 14.34 2.08
N ASN A 284 0.98 14.30 1.69
CA ASN A 284 1.47 13.55 0.54
C ASN A 284 2.34 12.38 0.98
N GLN A 285 1.98 11.18 0.59
CA GLN A 285 2.63 9.94 1.04
C GLN A 285 3.48 9.24 -0.06
N GLY A 286 3.58 9.84 -1.23
CA GLY A 286 4.38 9.33 -2.35
C GLY A 286 5.86 9.70 -2.27
N GLU A 287 6.63 9.16 -3.20
CA GLU A 287 8.04 9.49 -3.37
C GLU A 287 8.23 10.91 -3.89
N THR A 288 9.15 11.64 -3.27
CA THR A 288 9.35 13.08 -3.53
C THR A 288 9.98 13.42 -4.87
N PHE A 289 10.48 12.43 -5.61
CA PHE A 289 10.99 12.65 -6.99
C PHE A 289 9.93 13.21 -7.93
N TYR A 290 8.66 12.93 -7.69
CA TYR A 290 7.55 13.47 -8.50
C TYR A 290 7.28 14.97 -8.28
N GLN A 291 8.03 15.63 -7.40
CA GLN A 291 8.08 17.09 -7.30
C GLN A 291 8.92 17.73 -8.43
N HIS A 292 9.51 16.93 -9.30
CA HIS A 292 10.25 17.40 -10.48
C HIS A 292 9.41 17.19 -11.75
N PRO A 293 9.54 18.10 -12.75
CA PRO A 293 8.71 18.03 -13.97
C PRO A 293 9.07 16.86 -14.89
N ILE A 294 10.28 16.33 -14.76
CA ILE A 294 10.74 15.13 -15.46
C ILE A 294 11.45 14.26 -14.44
N TYR A 295 11.00 13.01 -14.35
CA TYR A 295 11.60 12.00 -13.49
C TYR A 295 11.59 10.65 -14.19
N ASN A 296 12.71 9.94 -14.15
CA ASN A 296 12.80 8.57 -14.60
C ASN A 296 13.39 7.68 -13.52
N LYS A 297 12.71 6.57 -13.22
CA LYS A 297 13.20 5.49 -12.39
C LYS A 297 13.43 4.27 -13.26
N THR A 298 14.65 3.73 -13.21
CA THR A 298 14.93 2.41 -13.77
C THR A 298 15.32 1.47 -12.64
N GLU A 299 14.60 0.38 -12.49
CA GLU A 299 14.85 -0.65 -11.49
C GLU A 299 15.34 -1.91 -12.18
N PHE A 300 16.49 -2.43 -11.72
CA PHE A 300 17.03 -3.74 -12.09
C PHE A 300 16.88 -4.67 -10.90
N SER A 301 16.15 -5.77 -11.07
CA SER A 301 15.85 -6.71 -10.01
C SER A 301 16.35 -8.10 -10.29
N VAL A 302 16.88 -8.75 -9.25
CA VAL A 302 17.28 -10.16 -9.24
C VAL A 302 16.47 -10.89 -8.16
N TYR A 303 15.65 -11.84 -8.55
CA TYR A 303 14.91 -12.69 -7.63
C TYR A 303 15.78 -13.90 -7.25
N ILE A 304 16.45 -13.81 -6.10
CA ILE A 304 17.33 -14.86 -5.57
C ILE A 304 16.51 -16.08 -5.14
N LEU A 305 15.34 -15.81 -4.54
CA LEU A 305 14.36 -16.82 -4.16
C LEU A 305 12.96 -16.32 -4.56
N GLN A 306 12.18 -17.16 -5.22
CA GLN A 306 10.79 -16.89 -5.52
C GLN A 306 9.96 -18.16 -5.31
N ARG A 307 9.20 -18.21 -4.22
CA ARG A 307 8.28 -19.28 -3.83
C ARG A 307 6.93 -18.65 -3.43
N PRO A 308 5.83 -19.40 -3.44
CA PRO A 308 4.52 -18.88 -3.05
C PRO A 308 4.49 -18.28 -1.63
N PHE A 309 5.32 -18.79 -0.72
CA PHE A 309 5.39 -18.38 0.68
C PHE A 309 6.65 -17.56 1.02
N ALA A 310 7.62 -17.40 0.09
CA ALA A 310 8.88 -16.72 0.37
C ALA A 310 9.46 -16.06 -0.87
N THR A 311 9.91 -14.82 -0.73
CA THR A 311 10.67 -14.08 -1.75
C THR A 311 11.94 -13.51 -1.14
N LEU A 312 13.03 -13.54 -1.90
CA LEU A 312 14.25 -12.79 -1.64
C LEU A 312 14.65 -12.10 -2.94
N GLN A 313 14.62 -10.78 -2.92
CA GLN A 313 14.86 -9.93 -4.08
C GLN A 313 15.94 -8.91 -3.75
N PHE A 314 16.88 -8.74 -4.66
CA PHE A 314 17.78 -7.59 -4.71
C PHE A 314 17.34 -6.69 -5.85
N SER A 315 17.27 -5.37 -5.62
CA SER A 315 16.99 -4.37 -6.65
C SER A 315 17.99 -3.23 -6.59
N TRP A 316 18.32 -2.72 -7.76
CA TRP A 316 19.10 -1.50 -7.91
C TRP A 316 18.29 -0.49 -8.71
N ASN A 317 17.92 0.60 -8.06
CA ASN A 317 17.13 1.67 -8.64
C ASN A 317 18.04 2.85 -9.02
N LEU A 318 17.89 3.33 -10.22
CA LEU A 318 18.49 4.54 -10.74
C LEU A 318 17.41 5.61 -10.87
N HIS A 319 17.60 6.73 -10.19
CA HIS A 319 16.68 7.86 -10.22
C HIS A 319 17.31 9.02 -10.96
N TYR A 320 16.76 9.35 -12.11
CA TYR A 320 17.23 10.43 -12.96
C TYR A 320 16.24 11.60 -12.94
N VAL A 321 16.76 12.77 -12.63
CA VAL A 321 16.10 14.08 -12.76
C VAL A 321 17.03 14.98 -13.57
N PRO A 322 16.56 15.65 -14.63
CA PRO A 322 17.38 16.52 -15.43
C PRO A 322 18.10 17.59 -14.59
N ASN A 323 19.37 17.85 -14.91
CA ASN A 323 20.23 18.82 -14.25
C ASN A 323 20.53 18.56 -12.76
N LEU A 324 20.17 17.38 -12.26
CA LEU A 324 20.52 16.93 -10.91
C LEU A 324 21.42 15.68 -10.98
N PRO A 325 22.24 15.43 -9.96
CA PRO A 325 23.03 14.21 -9.89
C PRO A 325 22.15 12.96 -9.92
N LEU A 326 22.61 11.90 -10.57
CA LEU A 326 21.95 10.61 -10.54
C LEU A 326 21.88 10.09 -9.10
N ALA A 327 20.70 9.73 -8.63
CA ALA A 327 20.52 9.09 -7.33
C ALA A 327 20.42 7.57 -7.49
N HIS A 328 20.94 6.85 -6.51
CA HIS A 328 20.95 5.39 -6.45
C HIS A 328 20.20 4.89 -5.23
N GLN A 329 19.50 3.77 -5.39
CA GLN A 329 18.88 3.07 -4.28
C GLN A 329 19.15 1.57 -4.45
N GLN A 330 19.73 0.94 -3.44
CA GLN A 330 19.93 -0.51 -3.39
C GLN A 330 18.95 -1.10 -2.37
N LEU A 331 18.17 -2.06 -2.82
CA LEU A 331 17.16 -2.73 -2.03
C LEU A 331 17.51 -4.21 -1.87
N LEU A 332 17.40 -4.74 -0.66
CA LEU A 332 17.33 -6.18 -0.41
C LEU A 332 16.08 -6.44 0.43
N ILE A 333 15.14 -7.15 -0.14
CA ILE A 333 13.85 -7.46 0.48
C ILE A 333 13.73 -8.97 0.61
N ALA A 334 13.57 -9.44 1.85
CA ALA A 334 13.17 -10.81 2.14
C ALA A 334 11.79 -10.80 2.79
N GLN A 335 10.85 -11.50 2.20
CA GLN A 335 9.48 -11.64 2.71
C GLN A 335 9.09 -13.10 2.79
N ILE A 336 8.51 -13.48 3.94
CA ILE A 336 7.95 -14.82 4.18
C ILE A 336 6.53 -14.63 4.70
N ASN A 337 5.58 -15.36 4.09
CA ASN A 337 4.19 -15.37 4.50
C ASN A 337 3.71 -16.82 4.63
N ILE A 338 3.26 -17.21 5.83
CA ILE A 338 2.89 -18.59 6.19
C ILE A 338 1.49 -18.62 6.78
#